data_a5b0f8563ca30ac3ed0f0352ef99551b
#
_entry.id   a5b0f8563ca30ac3ed0f0352ef99551b
#
_cell.length_a   1.000
_cell.length_b   1.000
_cell.length_c   1.000
_cell.angle_alpha   90.00
_cell.angle_beta   90.00
_cell.angle_gamma   90.00
#
_symmetry.space_group_name_H-M   'P 1'
#
loop_
_entity.id
_entity.type
_entity.pdbx_description
1 polymer ?
#
loop_
_entity_poly.entity_id
_entity_poly.type
_entity_poly.pdbx_seq_one_letter_code
_entity_poly.pdbx_strand_id
1 'polypeptide(L)'
;FAADVSEGKNDPIYNAHSYHTKVPHKAIMRYILHYTEPGDVIFDGFCGTGMTGIAAQMCSTKAAVESLGLKVQKDGIVYDETGERTSNIGIRHAVLCDLSPIASFVAARYNDFRPSVFSSVAIKKLIDVLKAEFGNYYTSKAPNSNSTGKAQFYVWSEVFACPHCAFSASLFALAVDTSTYKLKDAFSCPACNAELSKDSLDRAWTTSVDPTNGQIRKEAKCELVEVSARI
;
A
#
# COMPACT_ATOMS: atom_id res chain seq x y z
N PHE A 1 -10.37 -19.90 15.70
CA PHE A 1 -11.18 -18.72 15.32
C PHE A 1 -10.78 -18.24 13.93
N ALA A 2 -11.78 -18.02 13.06
CA ALA A 2 -11.58 -17.45 11.73
C ALA A 2 -12.65 -16.36 11.49
N ALA A 3 -12.22 -15.22 10.94
CA ALA A 3 -13.09 -14.11 10.60
C ALA A 3 -12.81 -13.62 9.18
N ASP A 4 -13.79 -12.99 8.55
CA ASP A 4 -13.62 -12.41 7.22
C ASP A 4 -12.65 -11.20 7.28
N VAL A 5 -11.55 -11.33 6.55
CA VAL A 5 -10.53 -10.28 6.49
C VAL A 5 -10.92 -9.11 5.57
N SER A 6 -12.07 -9.17 4.91
CA SER A 6 -12.59 -8.09 4.07
C SER A 6 -13.47 -7.08 4.83
N GLU A 7 -13.87 -7.40 6.05
CA GLU A 7 -14.73 -6.55 6.88
C GLU A 7 -14.09 -5.18 7.12
N GLY A 8 -14.80 -4.12 6.81
CA GLY A 8 -14.35 -2.75 7.01
C GLY A 8 -13.59 -2.11 5.84
N LYS A 9 -13.52 -2.75 4.66
CA LYS A 9 -12.89 -2.15 3.46
C LYS A 9 -13.53 -0.83 3.01
N ASN A 10 -14.79 -0.58 3.37
CA ASN A 10 -15.50 0.67 3.08
C ASN A 10 -15.37 1.71 4.20
N ASP A 11 -14.65 1.40 5.28
CA ASP A 11 -14.48 2.30 6.42
C ASP A 11 -13.57 3.49 6.04
N PRO A 12 -13.92 4.74 6.44
CA PRO A 12 -13.09 5.93 6.16
C PRO A 12 -11.66 5.81 6.71
N ILE A 13 -11.46 5.16 7.86
CA ILE A 13 -10.13 4.91 8.44
C ILE A 13 -9.32 4.02 7.49
N TYR A 14 -9.92 2.94 6.97
CA TYR A 14 -9.25 2.09 6.00
C TYR A 14 -8.96 2.83 4.69
N ASN A 15 -9.85 3.70 4.24
CA ASN A 15 -9.74 4.40 2.96
C ASN A 15 -8.92 5.71 3.02
N ALA A 16 -8.42 6.11 4.20
CA ALA A 16 -7.68 7.37 4.37
C ALA A 16 -6.37 7.42 3.56
N HIS A 17 -5.76 6.28 3.27
CA HIS A 17 -4.61 6.15 2.38
C HIS A 17 -4.60 4.77 1.72
N SER A 18 -3.87 4.61 0.62
CA SER A 18 -3.67 3.32 -0.06
C SER A 18 -2.37 2.66 0.39
N TYR A 19 -2.42 1.34 0.59
CA TYR A 19 -1.24 0.48 0.79
C TYR A 19 -1.63 -0.95 0.40
N HIS A 20 -0.86 -1.59 -0.47
CA HIS A 20 -1.29 -2.80 -1.18
C HIS A 20 -1.51 -4.04 -0.29
N THR A 21 -0.84 -4.13 0.85
CA THR A 21 -0.99 -5.26 1.80
C THR A 21 -1.86 -4.91 3.01
N LYS A 22 -2.57 -3.77 2.98
CA LYS A 22 -3.34 -3.28 4.12
C LYS A 22 -4.57 -4.16 4.41
N VAL A 23 -4.71 -4.62 5.65
CA VAL A 23 -5.88 -5.32 6.17
C VAL A 23 -6.78 -4.33 6.92
N PRO A 24 -8.11 -4.37 6.76
CA PRO A 24 -9.00 -3.47 7.49
C PRO A 24 -8.89 -3.65 9.01
N HIS A 25 -8.85 -2.54 9.75
CA HIS A 25 -8.76 -2.55 11.20
C HIS A 25 -9.92 -3.32 11.86
N LYS A 26 -11.14 -3.28 11.31
CA LYS A 26 -12.30 -4.02 11.84
C LYS A 26 -12.07 -5.53 11.82
N ALA A 27 -11.54 -6.06 10.74
CA ALA A 27 -11.19 -7.47 10.66
C ALA A 27 -10.13 -7.84 11.71
N ILE A 28 -9.11 -7.00 11.89
CA ILE A 28 -8.07 -7.21 12.92
C ILE A 28 -8.65 -7.13 14.33
N MET A 29 -9.57 -6.19 14.60
CA MET A 29 -10.23 -6.06 15.91
C MET A 29 -10.89 -7.34 16.37
N ARG A 30 -11.50 -8.14 15.47
CA ARG A 30 -12.12 -9.43 15.84
C ARG A 30 -11.09 -10.40 16.43
N TYR A 31 -9.91 -10.48 15.83
CA TYR A 31 -8.81 -11.31 16.35
C TYR A 31 -8.29 -10.78 17.69
N ILE A 32 -8.10 -9.47 17.79
CA ILE A 32 -7.64 -8.83 19.03
C ILE A 32 -8.60 -9.08 20.17
N LEU A 33 -9.91 -8.85 19.97
CA LEU A 33 -10.92 -9.09 20.99
C LEU A 33 -11.03 -10.57 21.39
N HIS A 34 -10.77 -11.48 20.45
CA HIS A 34 -10.85 -12.92 20.75
C HIS A 34 -9.65 -13.43 21.56
N TYR A 35 -8.44 -12.94 21.25
CA TYR A 35 -7.21 -13.52 21.82
C TYR A 35 -6.59 -12.69 22.95
N THR A 36 -7.10 -11.50 23.24
CA THR A 36 -6.47 -10.56 24.19
C THR A 36 -7.49 -9.90 25.12
N GLU A 37 -6.99 -9.45 26.27
CA GLU A 37 -7.74 -8.62 27.22
C GLU A 37 -7.17 -7.17 27.22
N PRO A 38 -7.92 -6.19 27.78
CA PRO A 38 -7.41 -4.82 27.93
C PRO A 38 -6.05 -4.76 28.66
N GLY A 39 -5.13 -3.98 28.11
CA GLY A 39 -3.77 -3.82 28.63
C GLY A 39 -2.75 -4.77 28.01
N ASP A 40 -3.19 -5.81 27.29
CA ASP A 40 -2.27 -6.72 26.59
C ASP A 40 -1.47 -5.99 25.50
N VAL A 41 -0.31 -6.56 25.19
CA VAL A 41 0.61 -6.06 24.16
C VAL A 41 0.54 -6.97 22.94
N ILE A 42 0.26 -6.36 21.79
CA ILE A 42 0.19 -7.03 20.48
C ILE A 42 1.44 -6.70 19.71
N PHE A 43 2.13 -7.71 19.18
CA PHE A 43 3.28 -7.53 18.32
C PHE A 43 2.90 -7.78 16.86
N ASP A 44 3.23 -6.81 15.99
CA ASP A 44 3.10 -6.94 14.53
C ASP A 44 4.43 -6.61 13.87
N GLY A 45 5.15 -7.64 13.41
CA GLY A 45 6.48 -7.52 12.80
C GLY A 45 6.47 -7.05 11.34
N PHE A 46 5.28 -6.97 10.70
CA PHE A 46 5.09 -6.56 9.31
C PHE A 46 3.87 -5.65 9.19
N CYS A 47 3.80 -4.64 10.05
CA CYS A 47 2.61 -3.84 10.28
C CYS A 47 2.14 -2.98 9.08
N GLY A 48 2.94 -2.90 8.01
CA GLY A 48 2.65 -2.00 6.92
C GLY A 48 2.42 -0.58 7.43
N THR A 49 1.27 -0.02 7.13
CA THR A 49 0.88 1.32 7.58
C THR A 49 0.15 1.34 8.94
N GLY A 50 0.22 0.26 9.72
CA GLY A 50 -0.14 0.24 11.14
C GLY A 50 -1.63 0.04 11.46
N MET A 51 -2.37 -0.70 10.62
CA MET A 51 -3.78 -1.00 10.90
C MET A 51 -3.99 -1.81 12.20
N THR A 52 -3.02 -2.63 12.58
CA THR A 52 -3.03 -3.38 13.85
C THR A 52 -3.04 -2.44 15.06
N GLY A 53 -2.27 -1.36 15.01
CA GLY A 53 -2.28 -0.37 16.08
C GLY A 53 -3.61 0.38 16.20
N ILE A 54 -4.20 0.76 15.06
CA ILE A 54 -5.54 1.35 15.02
C ILE A 54 -6.56 0.38 15.63
N ALA A 55 -6.53 -0.89 15.23
CA ALA A 55 -7.43 -1.92 15.74
C ALA A 55 -7.29 -2.10 17.27
N ALA A 56 -6.06 -2.15 17.78
CA ALA A 56 -5.77 -2.26 19.21
C ALA A 56 -6.39 -1.11 20.02
N GLN A 57 -6.28 0.11 19.52
CA GLN A 57 -6.85 1.30 20.16
C GLN A 57 -8.38 1.32 20.04
N MET A 58 -8.94 0.99 18.87
CA MET A 58 -10.38 0.99 18.62
C MET A 58 -11.14 -0.06 19.44
N CYS A 59 -10.48 -1.09 19.97
CA CYS A 59 -11.05 -2.01 20.93
C CYS A 59 -11.49 -1.34 22.26
N SER A 60 -11.08 -0.09 22.51
CA SER A 60 -11.56 0.71 23.66
C SER A 60 -12.84 1.50 23.35
N THR A 61 -13.26 1.56 22.09
CA THR A 61 -14.39 2.39 21.66
C THR A 61 -15.63 1.55 21.51
N LYS A 62 -16.63 1.76 22.38
CA LYS A 62 -17.90 1.00 22.37
C LYS A 62 -18.54 0.96 20.98
N ALA A 63 -18.70 2.10 20.32
CA ALA A 63 -19.31 2.17 18.99
C ALA A 63 -18.53 1.37 17.93
N ALA A 64 -17.19 1.33 18.01
CA ALA A 64 -16.37 0.55 17.10
C ALA A 64 -16.55 -0.96 17.33
N VAL A 65 -16.58 -1.41 18.58
CA VAL A 65 -16.82 -2.82 18.93
C VAL A 65 -18.23 -3.25 18.53
N GLU A 66 -19.24 -2.42 18.80
CA GLU A 66 -20.63 -2.72 18.41
C GLU A 66 -20.82 -2.71 16.88
N SER A 67 -20.02 -1.94 16.13
CA SER A 67 -20.04 -1.98 14.65
C SER A 67 -19.59 -3.32 14.04
N LEU A 68 -19.01 -4.20 14.85
CA LEU A 68 -18.66 -5.58 14.47
C LEU A 68 -19.81 -6.57 14.70
N GLY A 69 -21.00 -6.12 15.12
CA GLY A 69 -22.12 -7.01 15.52
C GLY A 69 -22.03 -7.52 16.96
N LEU A 70 -20.98 -7.14 17.70
CA LEU A 70 -20.80 -7.52 19.09
C LEU A 70 -21.65 -6.64 20.02
N LYS A 71 -21.95 -7.14 21.21
CA LYS A 71 -22.73 -6.41 22.22
C LYS A 71 -21.84 -6.02 23.39
N VAL A 72 -21.81 -4.73 23.73
CA VAL A 72 -21.02 -4.21 24.87
C VAL A 72 -21.98 -3.84 26.01
N GLN A 73 -21.87 -4.52 27.15
CA GLN A 73 -22.66 -4.23 28.34
C GLN A 73 -22.15 -3.00 29.11
N LYS A 74 -22.92 -2.56 30.12
CA LYS A 74 -22.60 -1.37 30.93
C LYS A 74 -21.29 -1.52 31.72
N ASP A 75 -20.94 -2.74 32.11
CA ASP A 75 -19.71 -3.11 32.80
C ASP A 75 -18.50 -3.26 31.88
N GLY A 76 -18.69 -3.08 30.57
CA GLY A 76 -17.62 -3.17 29.58
C GLY A 76 -17.37 -4.58 29.03
N ILE A 77 -18.14 -5.58 29.46
CA ILE A 77 -18.03 -6.95 28.93
C ILE A 77 -18.59 -7.00 27.51
N VAL A 78 -17.88 -7.69 26.63
CA VAL A 78 -18.20 -7.88 25.20
C VAL A 78 -18.73 -9.29 24.99
N TYR A 79 -19.89 -9.40 24.36
CA TYR A 79 -20.55 -10.65 23.99
C TYR A 79 -20.70 -10.74 22.47
N ASP A 80 -20.62 -11.95 21.96
CA ASP A 80 -20.91 -12.25 20.55
C ASP A 80 -22.42 -12.37 20.27
N GLU A 81 -22.77 -12.70 19.05
CA GLU A 81 -24.15 -12.87 18.60
C GLU A 81 -24.87 -14.06 19.31
N THR A 82 -24.11 -15.05 19.76
CA THR A 82 -24.64 -16.22 20.49
C THR A 82 -24.85 -15.94 21.97
N GLY A 83 -24.35 -14.82 22.48
CA GLY A 83 -24.40 -14.43 23.89
C GLY A 83 -23.22 -15.00 24.69
N GLU A 84 -22.18 -15.51 24.02
CA GLU A 84 -20.96 -15.95 24.68
C GLU A 84 -20.04 -14.75 24.93
N ARG A 85 -19.39 -14.72 26.12
CA ARG A 85 -18.41 -13.69 26.46
C ARG A 85 -17.18 -13.82 25.58
N THR A 86 -16.83 -12.76 24.86
CA THR A 86 -15.66 -12.70 23.98
C THR A 86 -14.48 -12.00 24.66
N SER A 87 -14.68 -10.84 25.28
CA SER A 87 -13.61 -10.00 25.84
C SER A 87 -14.18 -8.92 26.76
N ASN A 88 -13.33 -7.95 27.10
CA ASN A 88 -13.71 -6.67 27.68
C ASN A 88 -13.31 -5.53 26.75
N ILE A 89 -14.13 -4.45 26.75
CA ILE A 89 -13.77 -3.21 26.08
C ILE A 89 -12.56 -2.58 26.79
N GLY A 90 -11.60 -2.10 26.02
CA GLY A 90 -10.42 -1.41 26.55
C GLY A 90 -9.28 -1.35 25.56
N ILE A 91 -8.33 -0.49 25.83
CA ILE A 91 -7.12 -0.30 25.01
C ILE A 91 -6.23 -1.56 25.11
N ARG A 92 -5.67 -1.97 23.97
CA ARG A 92 -4.51 -2.85 23.87
C ARG A 92 -3.35 -2.02 23.33
N HIS A 93 -2.15 -2.38 23.69
CA HIS A 93 -0.93 -1.73 23.25
C HIS A 93 -0.37 -2.47 22.03
N ALA A 94 0.12 -1.75 21.04
CA ALA A 94 0.71 -2.38 19.87
C ALA A 94 2.19 -2.00 19.73
N VAL A 95 3.02 -3.01 19.49
CA VAL A 95 4.41 -2.84 19.04
C VAL A 95 4.43 -3.14 17.55
N LEU A 96 4.69 -2.12 16.75
CA LEU A 96 4.59 -2.16 15.29
C LEU A 96 5.97 -2.04 14.67
N CYS A 97 6.34 -3.00 13.83
CA CYS A 97 7.59 -3.00 13.08
C CYS A 97 7.31 -3.23 11.59
N ASP A 98 8.12 -2.63 10.74
CA ASP A 98 8.12 -2.91 9.29
C ASP A 98 9.51 -2.66 8.71
N LEU A 99 9.85 -3.39 7.64
CA LEU A 99 11.12 -3.22 6.93
C LEU A 99 11.16 -1.91 6.11
N SER A 100 10.00 -1.40 5.71
CA SER A 100 9.87 -0.16 4.95
C SER A 100 9.88 1.05 5.87
N PRO A 101 10.88 1.96 5.78
CA PRO A 101 10.89 3.20 6.56
C PRO A 101 9.65 4.07 6.34
N ILE A 102 9.10 4.08 5.11
CA ILE A 102 7.90 4.85 4.80
C ILE A 102 6.66 4.23 5.46
N ALA A 103 6.56 2.90 5.50
CA ALA A 103 5.48 2.21 6.19
C ALA A 103 5.52 2.51 7.70
N SER A 104 6.69 2.36 8.33
CA SER A 104 6.91 2.67 9.75
C SER A 104 6.60 4.14 10.07
N PHE A 105 6.97 5.08 9.19
CA PHE A 105 6.63 6.49 9.35
C PHE A 105 5.12 6.73 9.30
N VAL A 106 4.43 6.14 8.31
CA VAL A 106 2.96 6.25 8.19
C VAL A 106 2.29 5.60 9.40
N ALA A 107 2.73 4.40 9.81
CA ALA A 107 2.21 3.70 10.98
C ALA A 107 2.33 4.55 12.25
N ALA A 108 3.50 5.15 12.50
CA ALA A 108 3.72 6.01 13.66
C ALA A 108 2.79 7.23 13.67
N ARG A 109 2.59 7.88 12.52
CA ARG A 109 1.72 9.07 12.42
C ARG A 109 0.24 8.71 12.44
N TYR A 110 -0.13 7.60 11.87
CA TYR A 110 -1.51 7.15 11.80
C TYR A 110 -2.03 6.63 13.16
N ASN A 111 -1.14 6.12 13.99
CA ASN A 111 -1.46 5.66 15.35
C ASN A 111 -1.26 6.73 16.44
N ASP A 112 -0.82 7.94 16.07
CA ASP A 112 -0.64 9.06 16.99
C ASP A 112 -1.94 9.88 17.09
N PHE A 113 -2.75 9.60 18.11
CA PHE A 113 -4.04 10.30 18.35
C PHE A 113 -3.90 11.66 19.04
N ARG A 114 -2.69 12.19 19.16
CA ARG A 114 -2.53 13.54 19.69
C ARG A 114 -3.21 14.55 18.77
N PRO A 115 -3.91 15.56 19.33
CA PRO A 115 -4.50 16.61 18.53
C PRO A 115 -3.46 17.24 17.61
N SER A 116 -3.78 17.31 16.30
CA SER A 116 -2.88 17.97 15.35
C SER A 116 -2.74 19.46 15.69
N VAL A 117 -1.51 19.93 15.82
CA VAL A 117 -1.20 21.36 15.94
C VAL A 117 -1.45 22.13 14.63
N PHE A 118 -1.63 21.40 13.52
CA PHE A 118 -1.89 22.03 12.22
C PHE A 118 -3.40 22.24 12.03
N SER A 119 -3.80 23.46 11.75
CA SER A 119 -5.17 23.75 11.36
C SER A 119 -5.45 23.18 9.95
N SER A 120 -6.69 22.78 9.70
CA SER A 120 -7.13 22.33 8.38
C SER A 120 -6.89 23.38 7.29
N VAL A 121 -6.91 24.66 7.66
CA VAL A 121 -6.60 25.78 6.77
C VAL A 121 -5.13 25.79 6.36
N ALA A 122 -4.21 25.58 7.30
CA ALA A 122 -2.78 25.52 7.02
C ALA A 122 -2.42 24.32 6.11
N ILE A 123 -3.02 23.15 6.38
CA ILE A 123 -2.86 21.95 5.53
C ILE A 123 -3.36 22.20 4.12
N LYS A 124 -4.57 22.80 3.98
CA LYS A 124 -5.12 23.13 2.66
C LYS A 124 -4.22 24.07 1.89
N LYS A 125 -3.73 25.13 2.52
CA LYS A 125 -2.79 26.08 1.90
C LYS A 125 -1.49 25.39 1.44
N LEU A 126 -0.93 24.49 2.25
CA LEU A 126 0.23 23.70 1.87
C LEU A 126 -0.06 22.82 0.65
N ILE A 127 -1.19 22.13 0.64
CA ILE A 127 -1.60 21.29 -0.51
C ILE A 127 -1.76 22.13 -1.78
N ASP A 128 -2.33 23.33 -1.69
CA ASP A 128 -2.52 24.21 -2.84
C ASP A 128 -1.17 24.70 -3.40
N VAL A 129 -0.20 25.03 -2.53
CA VAL A 129 1.18 25.37 -2.93
C VAL A 129 1.84 24.17 -3.63
N LEU A 130 1.78 22.97 -3.03
CA LEU A 130 2.36 21.76 -3.61
C LEU A 130 1.74 21.40 -4.96
N LYS A 131 0.43 21.58 -5.12
CA LYS A 131 -0.25 21.36 -6.41
C LYS A 131 0.17 22.36 -7.46
N ALA A 132 0.38 23.64 -7.09
CA ALA A 132 0.85 24.66 -8.03
C ALA A 132 2.30 24.38 -8.50
N GLU A 133 3.16 23.93 -7.60
CA GLU A 133 4.57 23.67 -7.88
C GLU A 133 4.79 22.32 -8.61
N PHE A 134 4.15 21.27 -8.14
CA PHE A 134 4.40 19.90 -8.59
C PHE A 134 3.28 19.30 -9.45
N GLY A 135 2.15 19.99 -9.63
CA GLY A 135 0.99 19.45 -10.34
C GLY A 135 1.27 18.98 -11.76
N ASN A 136 2.21 19.61 -12.44
CA ASN A 136 2.61 19.25 -13.81
C ASN A 136 3.21 17.83 -13.90
N TYR A 137 3.87 17.35 -12.86
CA TYR A 137 4.42 15.98 -12.82
C TYR A 137 3.33 14.91 -12.83
N TYR A 138 2.09 15.29 -12.47
CA TYR A 138 0.94 14.39 -12.43
C TYR A 138 -0.02 14.63 -13.60
N THR A 139 0.43 15.33 -14.64
CA THR A 139 -0.37 15.60 -15.84
C THR A 139 0.16 14.79 -17.00
N SER A 140 -0.72 14.08 -17.68
CA SER A 140 -0.41 13.31 -18.90
C SER A 140 -1.28 13.80 -20.05
N LYS A 141 -0.71 13.74 -21.27
CA LYS A 141 -1.46 14.00 -22.51
C LYS A 141 -2.08 12.70 -23.01
N ALA A 142 -3.32 12.78 -23.50
CA ALA A 142 -3.94 11.65 -24.15
C ALA A 142 -3.25 11.33 -25.47
N PRO A 143 -3.05 10.04 -25.83
CA PRO A 143 -2.57 9.66 -27.14
C PRO A 143 -3.48 10.24 -28.24
N ASN A 144 -2.89 10.82 -29.27
CA ASN A 144 -3.59 11.36 -30.45
C ASN A 144 -4.62 12.48 -30.15
N SER A 145 -4.48 13.19 -29.04
CA SER A 145 -5.38 14.28 -28.63
C SER A 145 -4.58 15.40 -27.94
N ASN A 146 -5.11 16.61 -27.97
CA ASN A 146 -4.60 17.73 -27.17
C ASN A 146 -5.15 17.73 -25.75
N SER A 147 -6.00 16.76 -25.39
CA SER A 147 -6.55 16.65 -24.05
C SER A 147 -5.48 16.24 -23.06
N THR A 148 -5.50 16.87 -21.90
CA THR A 148 -4.64 16.53 -20.76
C THR A 148 -5.46 15.94 -19.66
N GLY A 149 -4.96 14.92 -18.98
CA GLY A 149 -5.60 14.26 -17.86
C GLY A 149 -4.68 14.18 -16.65
N LYS A 150 -5.27 13.96 -15.49
CA LYS A 150 -4.51 13.71 -14.28
C LYS A 150 -4.08 12.25 -14.22
N ALA A 151 -2.78 12.00 -14.14
CA ALA A 151 -2.24 10.66 -13.97
C ALA A 151 -2.78 10.01 -12.71
N GLN A 152 -3.27 8.78 -12.84
CA GLN A 152 -3.77 7.95 -11.74
C GLN A 152 -2.68 7.04 -11.22
N PHE A 153 -1.94 6.41 -12.12
CA PHE A 153 -0.78 5.60 -11.82
C PHE A 153 0.16 5.51 -13.04
N TYR A 154 1.39 5.12 -12.74
CA TYR A 154 2.46 4.88 -13.71
C TYR A 154 2.86 3.41 -13.62
N VAL A 155 2.98 2.75 -14.77
CA VAL A 155 3.49 1.37 -14.86
C VAL A 155 4.95 1.42 -15.28
N TRP A 156 5.81 0.90 -14.43
CA TRP A 156 7.24 0.76 -14.67
C TRP A 156 7.56 -0.70 -14.93
N SER A 157 8.42 -0.97 -15.88
CA SER A 157 8.90 -2.30 -16.20
C SER A 157 10.42 -2.37 -16.15
N GLU A 158 10.94 -3.44 -15.57
CA GLU A 158 12.38 -3.71 -15.62
C GLU A 158 12.83 -3.92 -17.06
N VAL A 159 14.06 -3.49 -17.36
CA VAL A 159 14.72 -3.63 -18.66
C VAL A 159 15.61 -4.87 -18.63
N PHE A 160 15.52 -5.64 -19.69
CA PHE A 160 16.32 -6.84 -19.90
C PHE A 160 17.07 -6.77 -21.22
N ALA A 161 18.18 -7.49 -21.30
CA ALA A 161 18.98 -7.65 -22.52
C ALA A 161 18.83 -9.08 -23.06
N CYS A 162 18.78 -9.19 -24.38
CA CYS A 162 18.85 -10.48 -25.07
C CYS A 162 20.24 -11.07 -24.94
N PRO A 163 20.41 -12.32 -24.47
CA PRO A 163 21.73 -12.95 -24.31
C PRO A 163 22.45 -13.20 -25.64
N HIS A 164 21.72 -13.22 -26.76
CA HIS A 164 22.29 -13.49 -28.10
C HIS A 164 22.81 -12.26 -28.84
N CYS A 165 22.17 -11.07 -28.65
CA CYS A 165 22.54 -9.88 -29.42
C CYS A 165 22.63 -8.59 -28.58
N ALA A 166 22.46 -8.69 -27.25
CA ALA A 166 22.48 -7.58 -26.30
C ALA A 166 21.42 -6.49 -26.56
N PHE A 167 20.43 -6.74 -27.42
CA PHE A 167 19.29 -5.82 -27.58
C PHE A 167 18.55 -5.69 -26.24
N SER A 168 18.32 -4.47 -25.81
CA SER A 168 17.73 -4.17 -24.50
C SER A 168 16.38 -3.49 -24.68
N ALA A 169 15.37 -4.01 -23.96
CA ALA A 169 14.03 -3.43 -23.88
C ALA A 169 13.36 -3.81 -22.55
N SER A 170 12.28 -3.12 -22.20
CA SER A 170 11.48 -3.50 -21.05
C SER A 170 10.84 -4.87 -21.22
N LEU A 171 10.69 -5.62 -20.14
CA LEU A 171 9.97 -6.88 -20.14
C LEU A 171 8.53 -6.70 -20.67
N PHE A 172 7.93 -5.55 -20.38
CA PHE A 172 6.62 -5.17 -20.89
C PHE A 172 6.58 -5.19 -22.44
N ALA A 173 7.55 -4.53 -23.07
CA ALA A 173 7.62 -4.46 -24.54
C ALA A 173 7.98 -5.80 -25.18
N LEU A 174 8.79 -6.63 -24.50
CA LEU A 174 9.25 -7.92 -25.02
C LEU A 174 8.18 -9.01 -24.91
N ALA A 175 7.49 -9.09 -23.79
CA ALA A 175 6.77 -10.29 -23.40
C ALA A 175 5.33 -10.06 -22.92
N VAL A 176 4.86 -8.82 -22.73
CA VAL A 176 3.48 -8.59 -22.29
C VAL A 176 2.54 -8.46 -23.51
N ASP A 177 1.47 -9.24 -23.48
CA ASP A 177 0.34 -9.04 -24.39
C ASP A 177 -0.51 -7.87 -23.87
N THR A 178 -0.51 -6.76 -24.61
CA THR A 178 -1.21 -5.53 -24.19
C THR A 178 -2.73 -5.63 -24.23
N SER A 179 -3.30 -6.66 -24.88
CA SER A 179 -4.76 -6.89 -24.90
C SER A 179 -5.26 -7.62 -23.67
N THR A 180 -4.44 -8.51 -23.12
CA THR A 180 -4.79 -9.36 -21.96
C THR A 180 -4.00 -9.01 -20.71
N TYR A 181 -2.96 -8.19 -20.82
CA TYR A 181 -1.98 -7.87 -19.76
C TYR A 181 -1.32 -9.13 -19.17
N LYS A 182 -1.21 -10.19 -19.94
CA LYS A 182 -0.55 -11.42 -19.52
C LYS A 182 0.87 -11.50 -20.08
N LEU A 183 1.75 -12.04 -19.26
CA LEU A 183 3.11 -12.38 -19.68
C LEU A 183 3.08 -13.61 -20.58
N LYS A 184 3.77 -13.56 -21.71
CA LYS A 184 3.99 -14.71 -22.59
C LYS A 184 5.10 -15.58 -22.03
N ASP A 185 4.92 -16.89 -22.05
CA ASP A 185 5.94 -17.84 -21.59
C ASP A 185 7.14 -17.88 -22.54
N ALA A 186 6.88 -17.73 -23.86
CA ALA A 186 7.90 -17.65 -24.90
C ALA A 186 7.60 -16.49 -25.86
N PHE A 187 8.65 -15.82 -26.31
CA PHE A 187 8.59 -14.69 -27.25
C PHE A 187 9.88 -14.57 -28.04
N SER A 188 9.87 -13.84 -29.14
CA SER A 188 11.05 -13.67 -29.99
C SER A 188 11.74 -12.34 -29.74
N CYS A 189 13.08 -12.32 -29.76
CA CYS A 189 13.85 -11.09 -29.76
C CYS A 189 13.54 -10.25 -30.99
N PRO A 190 13.15 -8.99 -30.88
CA PRO A 190 12.83 -8.17 -32.06
C PRO A 190 14.05 -7.81 -32.92
N ALA A 191 15.27 -7.98 -32.42
CA ALA A 191 16.48 -7.67 -33.17
C ALA A 191 17.11 -8.88 -33.85
N CYS A 192 17.12 -10.07 -33.22
CA CYS A 192 17.79 -11.26 -33.78
C CYS A 192 16.87 -12.46 -33.96
N ASN A 193 15.58 -12.34 -33.66
CA ASN A 193 14.56 -13.39 -33.75
C ASN A 193 14.85 -14.67 -32.91
N ALA A 194 15.82 -14.64 -32.01
CA ALA A 194 16.04 -15.74 -31.08
C ALA A 194 14.82 -15.94 -30.18
N GLU A 195 14.47 -17.20 -29.94
CA GLU A 195 13.41 -17.55 -29.01
C GLU A 195 13.89 -17.34 -27.59
N LEU A 196 13.10 -16.62 -26.79
CA LEU A 196 13.42 -16.19 -25.43
C LEU A 196 12.28 -16.55 -24.47
N SER A 197 12.66 -16.75 -23.22
CA SER A 197 11.76 -16.77 -22.07
C SER A 197 12.22 -15.73 -21.04
N LYS A 198 11.37 -15.42 -20.07
CA LYS A 198 11.76 -14.47 -19.00
C LYS A 198 13.04 -14.91 -18.29
N ASP A 199 13.19 -16.22 -18.06
CA ASP A 199 14.34 -16.77 -17.32
C ASP A 199 15.63 -16.80 -18.13
N SER A 200 15.54 -16.67 -19.47
CA SER A 200 16.71 -16.62 -20.37
C SER A 200 17.28 -15.21 -20.54
N LEU A 201 16.62 -14.18 -20.04
CA LEU A 201 17.02 -12.80 -20.22
C LEU A 201 18.03 -12.35 -19.18
N ASP A 202 18.97 -11.49 -19.59
CA ASP A 202 19.89 -10.81 -18.68
C ASP A 202 19.27 -9.50 -18.17
N ARG A 203 19.22 -9.34 -16.84
CA ARG A 203 18.70 -8.09 -16.25
C ARG A 203 19.66 -6.94 -16.50
N ALA A 204 19.16 -5.85 -17.03
CA ALA A 204 19.93 -4.62 -17.19
C ALA A 204 20.01 -3.85 -15.86
N TRP A 205 21.19 -3.30 -15.56
CA TRP A 205 21.46 -2.55 -14.35
C TRP A 205 21.82 -1.12 -14.67
N THR A 206 21.47 -0.21 -13.77
CA THR A 206 21.92 1.16 -13.75
C THR A 206 22.60 1.48 -12.44
N THR A 207 23.47 2.49 -12.45
CA THR A 207 24.08 3.03 -11.23
C THR A 207 23.56 4.44 -11.01
N SER A 208 23.14 4.72 -9.79
CA SER A 208 22.73 6.04 -9.34
C SER A 208 23.56 6.48 -8.14
N VAL A 209 23.70 7.78 -7.95
CA VAL A 209 24.31 8.34 -6.74
C VAL A 209 23.19 8.80 -5.83
N ASP A 210 23.12 8.28 -4.63
CA ASP A 210 22.18 8.75 -3.62
C ASP A 210 22.49 10.20 -3.26
N PRO A 211 21.57 11.14 -3.54
CA PRO A 211 21.80 12.56 -3.32
C PRO A 211 21.95 12.95 -1.85
N THR A 212 21.53 12.08 -0.93
CA THR A 212 21.56 12.36 0.52
C THR A 212 22.89 11.99 1.17
N ASN A 213 23.57 10.95 0.68
CA ASN A 213 24.79 10.41 1.29
C ASN A 213 25.96 10.19 0.33
N GLY A 214 25.76 10.47 -0.99
CA GLY A 214 26.76 10.32 -2.02
C GLY A 214 27.13 8.86 -2.38
N GLN A 215 26.44 7.88 -1.83
CA GLN A 215 26.74 6.47 -2.11
C GLN A 215 26.26 6.04 -3.49
N ILE A 216 27.07 5.23 -4.16
CA ILE A 216 26.70 4.62 -5.44
C ILE A 216 25.81 3.42 -5.15
N ARG A 217 24.61 3.43 -5.74
CA ARG A 217 23.66 2.31 -5.72
C ARG A 217 23.59 1.68 -7.10
N LYS A 218 23.57 0.34 -7.11
CA LYS A 218 23.28 -0.45 -8.32
C LYS A 218 21.82 -0.90 -8.24
N GLU A 219 21.04 -0.48 -9.20
CA GLU A 219 19.59 -0.73 -9.23
C GLU A 219 19.20 -1.39 -10.55
N ALA A 220 18.15 -2.21 -10.55
CA ALA A 220 17.60 -2.73 -11.79
C ALA A 220 17.14 -1.54 -12.66
N LYS A 221 17.56 -1.55 -13.92
CA LYS A 221 17.13 -0.51 -14.86
C LYS A 221 15.65 -0.69 -15.13
N CYS A 222 14.88 0.38 -14.94
CA CYS A 222 13.44 0.42 -15.22
C CYS A 222 13.13 1.52 -16.22
N GLU A 223 12.06 1.33 -17.00
CA GLU A 223 11.51 2.38 -17.86
C GLU A 223 9.99 2.50 -17.66
N LEU A 224 9.46 3.69 -17.88
CA LEU A 224 8.02 3.96 -17.85
C LEU A 224 7.39 3.41 -19.12
N VAL A 225 6.44 2.48 -18.97
CA VAL A 225 5.81 1.78 -20.10
C VAL A 225 4.36 2.17 -20.33
N GLU A 226 3.67 2.60 -19.29
CA GLU A 226 2.27 3.03 -19.38
C GLU A 226 1.96 4.10 -18.34
N VAL A 227 1.07 5.03 -18.70
CA VAL A 227 0.49 6.01 -17.79
C VAL A 227 -1.03 5.92 -17.89
N SER A 228 -1.69 5.57 -16.80
CA SER A 228 -3.14 5.68 -16.71
C SER A 228 -3.53 7.07 -16.25
N ALA A 229 -4.33 7.78 -17.02
CA ALA A 229 -4.78 9.12 -16.70
C ALA A 229 -6.30 9.26 -16.80
N ARG A 230 -6.88 10.06 -15.92
CA ARG A 230 -8.29 10.46 -15.98
C ARG A 230 -8.38 11.79 -16.72
N ILE A 231 -9.02 11.77 -17.87
CA ILE A 231 -9.28 12.92 -18.75
C ILE A 231 -10.62 13.53 -18.38
#